data_5652fcaa44a70136972bbf431df58d66
#
_entry.id   5652fcaa44a70136972bbf431df58d66
#
_cell.length_a   1.000
_cell.length_b   1.000
_cell.length_c   1.000
_cell.angle_alpha   90.00
_cell.angle_beta   90.00
_cell.angle_gamma   90.00
#
_symmetry.space_group_name_H-M   'P 1'
#
loop_
_entity.id
_entity.type
_entity.pdbx_description
1 polymer ?
#
loop_
_entity_poly.entity_id
_entity_poly.type
_entity_poly.pdbx_seq_one_letter_code
_entity_poly.pdbx_strand_id
1 'polypeptide(L)'
;MFYREAGQIKTNYVDDMAIFPIRQDKIGFFVIMAIAIVAIPSLASTYVLEAFMIPLLIWGLAAMSLNIMLGYAGQLSLGHGGFMAVGAYGAYNFATRMPELNIIICFILAGLCTAAVGVFFGLPSLRIKGFYLAVATLAAQFIIEFVFSSVPWFAGDNMMGSVDTPEIVLFGWVVDGTVERYFFVLGFVIVLTLLCKNLVRSAIGRSWMAVRDMDVAAEVIGIRPLQTKLIAFGVSSFLAGIAGALYAFIYLKACDITSFDLFQSFNILFMVIIGGLGSLMGSYM
;
A
#
# COMPACT_ATOMS: atom_id res chain seq x y z
N MET A 1 -9.67 -22.00 0.89
CA MET A 1 -10.59 -21.65 -0.19
C MET A 1 -12.02 -21.88 0.33
N PHE A 2 -12.74 -20.84 0.72
CA PHE A 2 -14.13 -21.01 1.18
C PHE A 2 -15.00 -21.42 -0.03
N TYR A 3 -15.76 -22.50 0.15
CA TYR A 3 -16.68 -23.00 -0.87
C TYR A 3 -17.71 -21.91 -1.19
N ARG A 4 -17.69 -21.40 -2.41
CA ARG A 4 -18.70 -20.45 -2.87
C ARG A 4 -19.90 -21.25 -3.37
N GLU A 5 -21.09 -20.97 -2.84
CA GLU A 5 -22.31 -21.57 -3.35
C GLU A 5 -22.47 -21.28 -4.85
N ALA A 6 -22.69 -22.31 -5.63
CA ALA A 6 -23.02 -22.18 -7.05
C ALA A 6 -24.44 -21.64 -7.21
N GLY A 7 -24.69 -20.84 -8.26
CA GLY A 7 -26.05 -20.37 -8.60
C GLY A 7 -26.42 -18.99 -8.09
N GLN A 8 -25.51 -18.19 -7.57
CA GLN A 8 -25.78 -16.79 -7.22
C GLN A 8 -25.74 -15.90 -8.48
N ILE A 9 -26.86 -15.87 -9.21
CA ILE A 9 -27.03 -15.00 -10.37
C ILE A 9 -27.55 -13.64 -9.89
N LYS A 10 -26.89 -12.56 -10.30
CA LYS A 10 -27.33 -11.19 -10.08
C LYS A 10 -28.16 -10.73 -11.27
N THR A 11 -29.40 -10.40 -11.03
CA THR A 11 -30.32 -9.92 -12.08
C THR A 11 -30.34 -8.40 -12.20
N ASN A 12 -29.91 -7.69 -11.16
CA ASN A 12 -29.90 -6.23 -11.11
C ASN A 12 -28.47 -5.70 -10.99
N TYR A 13 -28.16 -4.63 -11.71
CA TYR A 13 -26.85 -3.96 -11.67
C TYR A 13 -26.50 -3.41 -10.28
N VAL A 14 -27.50 -2.96 -9.53
CA VAL A 14 -27.34 -2.45 -8.16
C VAL A 14 -26.85 -3.55 -7.20
N ASP A 15 -27.37 -4.76 -7.33
CA ASP A 15 -26.95 -5.90 -6.50
C ASP A 15 -25.54 -6.39 -6.84
N ASP A 16 -25.11 -6.23 -8.09
CA ASP A 16 -23.76 -6.55 -8.52
C ASP A 16 -22.73 -5.50 -8.04
N MET A 17 -23.16 -4.25 -7.91
CA MET A 17 -22.32 -3.17 -7.37
C MET A 17 -22.14 -3.21 -5.85
N ALA A 18 -22.90 -4.03 -5.10
CA ALA A 18 -22.78 -4.12 -3.64
C ALA A 18 -21.36 -4.54 -3.21
N ILE A 19 -20.78 -3.87 -2.22
CA ILE A 19 -19.41 -4.13 -1.71
C ILE A 19 -19.25 -5.59 -1.25
N PHE A 20 -20.31 -6.18 -0.71
CA PHE A 20 -20.39 -7.59 -0.29
C PHE A 20 -21.57 -8.26 -0.99
N PRO A 21 -21.40 -8.81 -2.21
CA PRO A 21 -22.48 -9.42 -2.97
C PRO A 21 -22.99 -10.73 -2.34
N ILE A 22 -22.16 -11.39 -1.54
CA ILE A 22 -22.45 -12.69 -0.93
C ILE A 22 -22.54 -12.51 0.60
N ARG A 23 -23.57 -13.11 1.23
CA ARG A 23 -23.74 -13.06 2.69
C ARG A 23 -22.58 -13.68 3.44
N GLN A 24 -21.98 -14.76 2.92
CA GLN A 24 -20.81 -15.42 3.51
C GLN A 24 -19.60 -14.48 3.56
N ASP A 25 -19.32 -13.75 2.47
CA ASP A 25 -18.21 -12.79 2.42
C ASP A 25 -18.44 -11.63 3.44
N LYS A 26 -19.70 -11.20 3.61
CA LYS A 26 -20.07 -10.20 4.60
C LYS A 26 -19.83 -10.70 6.03
N ILE A 27 -20.31 -11.91 6.35
CA ILE A 27 -20.13 -12.52 7.67
C ILE A 27 -18.65 -12.77 7.93
N GLY A 28 -17.92 -13.32 6.96
CA GLY A 28 -16.47 -13.56 7.07
C GLY A 28 -15.69 -12.28 7.35
N PHE A 29 -16.00 -11.21 6.65
CA PHE A 29 -15.38 -9.90 6.89
C PHE A 29 -15.65 -9.38 8.30
N PHE A 30 -16.92 -9.43 8.78
CA PHE A 30 -17.24 -8.98 10.13
C PHE A 30 -16.62 -9.85 11.21
N VAL A 31 -16.49 -11.17 10.99
CA VAL A 31 -15.83 -12.08 11.92
C VAL A 31 -14.33 -11.75 12.01
N ILE A 32 -13.65 -11.57 10.88
CA ILE A 32 -12.23 -11.18 10.87
C ILE A 32 -12.04 -9.83 11.56
N MET A 33 -12.93 -8.87 11.30
CA MET A 33 -12.93 -7.55 11.93
C MET A 33 -13.12 -7.65 13.45
N ALA A 34 -14.08 -8.47 13.92
CA ALA A 34 -14.32 -8.68 15.34
C ALA A 34 -13.11 -9.33 16.02
N ILE A 35 -12.47 -10.30 15.37
CA ILE A 35 -11.25 -10.93 15.85
C ILE A 35 -10.11 -9.87 15.95
N ALA A 36 -9.93 -9.06 14.91
CA ALA A 36 -8.89 -8.03 14.88
C ALA A 36 -9.09 -6.94 15.93
N ILE A 37 -10.34 -6.52 16.19
CA ILE A 37 -10.63 -5.42 17.11
C ILE A 37 -10.72 -5.89 18.57
N VAL A 38 -11.27 -7.09 18.82
CA VAL A 38 -11.58 -7.55 20.19
C VAL A 38 -10.64 -8.66 20.63
N ALA A 39 -10.50 -9.74 19.83
CA ALA A 39 -9.76 -10.91 20.28
C ALA A 39 -8.25 -10.66 20.32
N ILE A 40 -7.67 -10.03 19.30
CA ILE A 40 -6.23 -9.79 19.24
C ILE A 40 -5.77 -8.87 20.38
N PRO A 41 -6.34 -7.67 20.62
CA PRO A 41 -5.88 -6.80 21.70
C PRO A 41 -6.11 -7.36 23.11
N SER A 42 -7.12 -8.23 23.29
CA SER A 42 -7.46 -8.80 24.61
C SER A 42 -6.65 -10.04 24.97
N LEU A 43 -6.23 -10.83 23.99
CA LEU A 43 -5.56 -12.12 24.19
C LEU A 43 -4.06 -12.08 23.88
N ALA A 44 -3.62 -11.16 23.01
CA ALA A 44 -2.24 -11.07 22.59
C ALA A 44 -1.37 -10.38 23.66
N SER A 45 -0.17 -10.93 23.92
CA SER A 45 0.84 -10.22 24.70
C SER A 45 1.40 -9.02 23.91
N THR A 46 1.99 -8.06 24.62
CA THR A 46 2.67 -6.89 24.01
C THR A 46 3.68 -7.31 22.95
N TYR A 47 4.42 -8.40 23.20
CA TYR A 47 5.37 -8.97 22.24
C TYR A 47 4.69 -9.44 20.94
N VAL A 48 3.56 -10.14 21.03
CA VAL A 48 2.82 -10.59 19.83
C VAL A 48 2.27 -9.41 19.03
N LEU A 49 1.81 -8.36 19.70
CA LEU A 49 1.32 -7.17 19.04
C LEU A 49 2.45 -6.43 18.29
N GLU A 50 3.59 -6.19 18.95
CA GLU A 50 4.70 -5.44 18.35
C GLU A 50 5.49 -6.24 17.31
N ALA A 51 5.80 -7.51 17.60
CA ALA A 51 6.66 -8.31 16.74
C ALA A 51 5.94 -8.98 15.56
N PHE A 52 4.62 -9.21 15.66
CA PHE A 52 3.89 -9.93 14.62
C PHE A 52 2.70 -9.14 14.06
N MET A 53 1.79 -8.62 14.89
CA MET A 53 0.53 -8.07 14.39
C MET A 53 0.72 -6.74 13.68
N ILE A 54 1.48 -5.82 14.25
CA ILE A 54 1.77 -4.52 13.63
C ILE A 54 2.53 -4.69 12.30
N PRO A 55 3.67 -5.42 12.25
CA PRO A 55 4.34 -5.68 10.98
C PRO A 55 3.46 -6.40 9.95
N LEU A 56 2.67 -7.41 10.36
CA LEU A 56 1.77 -8.12 9.46
C LEU A 56 0.78 -7.18 8.77
N LEU A 57 0.17 -6.27 9.51
CA LEU A 57 -0.75 -5.29 8.95
C LEU A 57 -0.07 -4.33 7.98
N ILE A 58 1.12 -3.84 8.31
CA ILE A 58 1.89 -2.90 7.48
C ILE A 58 2.36 -3.59 6.19
N TRP A 59 2.96 -4.78 6.31
CA TRP A 59 3.42 -5.55 5.15
C TRP A 59 2.27 -6.05 4.29
N GLY A 60 1.13 -6.41 4.90
CA GLY A 60 -0.10 -6.72 4.18
C GLY A 60 -0.61 -5.53 3.36
N LEU A 61 -0.53 -4.31 3.90
CA LEU A 61 -0.85 -3.09 3.17
C LEU A 61 0.13 -2.83 2.01
N ALA A 62 1.43 -3.02 2.24
CA ALA A 62 2.45 -2.92 1.20
C ALA A 62 2.23 -3.97 0.09
N ALA A 63 1.95 -5.22 0.46
CA ALA A 63 1.62 -6.27 -0.49
C ALA A 63 0.34 -5.96 -1.26
N MET A 64 -0.71 -5.45 -0.59
CA MET A 64 -1.95 -5.01 -1.26
C MET A 64 -1.67 -3.89 -2.27
N SER A 65 -0.77 -2.95 -1.98
CA SER A 65 -0.40 -1.88 -2.89
C SER A 65 0.21 -2.43 -4.20
N LEU A 66 1.15 -3.36 -4.09
CA LEU A 66 1.75 -4.03 -5.25
C LEU A 66 0.73 -4.91 -5.98
N ASN A 67 -0.16 -5.59 -5.24
CA ASN A 67 -1.19 -6.45 -5.83
C ASN A 67 -2.17 -5.68 -6.71
N ILE A 68 -2.49 -4.41 -6.40
CA ILE A 68 -3.28 -3.56 -7.29
C ILE A 68 -2.56 -3.37 -8.64
N MET A 69 -1.27 -3.11 -8.60
CA MET A 69 -0.50 -2.85 -9.81
C MET A 69 -0.21 -4.14 -10.59
N LEU A 70 0.25 -5.18 -9.91
CA LEU A 70 0.62 -6.46 -10.55
C LEU A 70 -0.61 -7.34 -10.80
N GLY A 71 -1.46 -7.52 -9.79
CA GLY A 71 -2.58 -8.46 -9.85
C GLY A 71 -3.75 -7.96 -10.69
N TYR A 72 -4.07 -6.66 -10.62
CA TYR A 72 -5.21 -6.10 -11.36
C TYR A 72 -4.82 -5.39 -12.64
N ALA A 73 -3.68 -4.70 -12.70
CA ALA A 73 -3.24 -3.97 -13.90
C ALA A 73 -2.14 -4.68 -14.72
N GLY A 74 -1.63 -5.82 -14.24
CA GLY A 74 -0.64 -6.63 -14.97
C GLY A 74 0.73 -5.98 -15.09
N GLN A 75 1.10 -5.09 -14.17
CA GLN A 75 2.35 -4.34 -14.19
C GLN A 75 3.30 -4.82 -13.11
N LEU A 76 4.40 -5.44 -13.49
CA LEU A 76 5.44 -5.84 -12.54
C LEU A 76 6.28 -4.63 -12.13
N SER A 77 6.43 -4.40 -10.83
CA SER A 77 7.32 -3.38 -10.26
C SER A 77 8.26 -3.99 -9.25
N LEU A 78 9.53 -3.61 -9.34
CA LEU A 78 10.59 -3.95 -8.40
C LEU A 78 11.06 -2.74 -7.56
N GLY A 79 10.34 -1.62 -7.64
CA GLY A 79 10.68 -0.37 -6.96
C GLY A 79 9.80 -0.05 -5.74
N HIS A 80 9.03 -1.02 -5.22
CA HIS A 80 8.06 -0.75 -4.14
C HIS A 80 8.72 -0.34 -2.82
N GLY A 81 9.91 -0.87 -2.50
CA GLY A 81 10.71 -0.43 -1.36
C GLY A 81 11.06 1.06 -1.46
N GLY A 82 11.49 1.53 -2.63
CA GLY A 82 11.75 2.94 -2.86
C GLY A 82 10.52 3.83 -2.70
N PHE A 83 9.35 3.41 -3.18
CA PHE A 83 8.11 4.16 -2.95
C PHE A 83 7.72 4.18 -1.47
N MET A 84 7.96 3.11 -0.72
CA MET A 84 7.81 3.11 0.74
C MET A 84 8.77 4.11 1.40
N ALA A 85 10.04 4.18 0.96
CA ALA A 85 11.00 5.15 1.44
C ALA A 85 10.53 6.59 1.19
N VAL A 86 10.04 6.90 -0.03
CA VAL A 86 9.48 8.24 -0.33
C VAL A 86 8.35 8.60 0.64
N GLY A 87 7.48 7.64 0.97
CA GLY A 87 6.41 7.84 1.93
C GLY A 87 6.92 8.07 3.35
N ALA A 88 7.91 7.30 3.80
CA ALA A 88 8.51 7.42 5.12
C ALA A 88 9.18 8.79 5.32
N TYR A 89 10.09 9.17 4.42
CA TYR A 89 10.78 10.46 4.46
C TYR A 89 9.84 11.64 4.20
N GLY A 90 8.83 11.45 3.35
CA GLY A 90 7.77 12.44 3.15
C GLY A 90 7.00 12.72 4.43
N ALA A 91 6.54 11.68 5.12
CA ALA A 91 5.85 11.81 6.39
C ALA A 91 6.73 12.46 7.48
N TYR A 92 8.00 12.07 7.56
CA TYR A 92 8.98 12.69 8.46
C TYR A 92 9.12 14.20 8.21
N ASN A 93 9.33 14.60 6.95
CA ASN A 93 9.49 16.01 6.59
C ASN A 93 8.21 16.83 6.85
N PHE A 94 7.02 16.28 6.62
CA PHE A 94 5.76 16.98 6.97
C PHE A 94 5.58 17.07 8.48
N ALA A 95 5.84 16.02 9.23
CA ALA A 95 5.68 16.01 10.68
C ALA A 95 6.67 16.94 11.40
N THR A 96 7.91 17.06 10.90
CA THR A 96 8.94 17.91 11.52
C THR A 96 8.83 19.37 11.12
N ARG A 97 8.49 19.68 9.86
CA ARG A 97 8.43 21.06 9.35
C ARG A 97 7.07 21.73 9.56
N MET A 98 6.01 20.94 9.72
CA MET A 98 4.65 21.42 9.94
C MET A 98 4.05 20.76 11.19
N PRO A 99 4.56 21.06 12.40
CA PRO A 99 4.13 20.42 13.65
C PRO A 99 2.66 20.68 14.00
N GLU A 100 2.03 21.68 13.38
CA GLU A 100 0.61 22.00 13.56
C GLU A 100 -0.31 20.98 12.86
N LEU A 101 0.22 20.22 11.88
CA LEU A 101 -0.58 19.24 11.14
C LEU A 101 -0.75 17.95 11.93
N ASN A 102 -1.98 17.44 11.92
CA ASN A 102 -2.25 16.11 12.46
C ASN A 102 -1.46 15.05 11.69
N ILE A 103 -0.89 14.08 12.38
CA ILE A 103 -0.08 13.00 11.81
C ILE A 103 -0.82 12.21 10.70
N ILE A 104 -2.14 12.07 10.80
CA ILE A 104 -2.97 11.44 9.75
C ILE A 104 -2.87 12.21 8.44
N ILE A 105 -2.91 13.54 8.52
CA ILE A 105 -2.78 14.40 7.34
C ILE A 105 -1.37 14.29 6.76
N CYS A 106 -0.34 14.24 7.61
CA CYS A 106 1.05 14.03 7.18
C CYS A 106 1.21 12.73 6.41
N PHE A 107 0.58 11.63 6.86
CA PHE A 107 0.63 10.34 6.16
C PHE A 107 -0.11 10.36 4.82
N ILE A 108 -1.25 11.04 4.74
CA ILE A 108 -1.99 11.21 3.49
C ILE A 108 -1.17 12.05 2.50
N LEU A 109 -0.59 13.16 2.96
CA LEU A 109 0.27 14.02 2.12
C LEU A 109 1.52 13.27 1.64
N ALA A 110 2.15 12.47 2.51
CA ALA A 110 3.28 11.62 2.15
C ALA A 110 2.87 10.59 1.07
N GLY A 111 1.70 9.97 1.21
CA GLY A 111 1.13 9.10 0.19
C GLY A 111 0.90 9.82 -1.13
N LEU A 112 0.37 11.04 -1.12
CA LEU A 112 0.17 11.86 -2.33
C LEU A 112 1.50 12.24 -2.99
N CYS A 113 2.51 12.62 -2.20
CA CYS A 113 3.85 12.86 -2.72
C CYS A 113 4.43 11.60 -3.36
N THR A 114 4.27 10.44 -2.71
CA THR A 114 4.70 9.16 -3.27
C THR A 114 3.95 8.82 -4.55
N ALA A 115 2.65 9.12 -4.64
CA ALA A 115 1.89 8.95 -5.87
C ALA A 115 2.41 9.84 -6.99
N ALA A 116 2.76 11.09 -6.70
CA ALA A 116 3.35 12.01 -7.68
C ALA A 116 4.71 11.49 -8.19
N VAL A 117 5.58 11.03 -7.29
CA VAL A 117 6.87 10.40 -7.64
C VAL A 117 6.64 9.13 -8.44
N GLY A 118 5.68 8.28 -8.04
CA GLY A 118 5.28 7.08 -8.77
C GLY A 118 4.82 7.40 -10.19
N VAL A 119 3.93 8.37 -10.36
CA VAL A 119 3.49 8.82 -11.69
C VAL A 119 4.66 9.37 -12.52
N PHE A 120 5.58 10.11 -11.91
CA PHE A 120 6.77 10.64 -12.58
C PHE A 120 7.65 9.52 -13.14
N PHE A 121 7.98 8.50 -12.36
CA PHE A 121 8.73 7.33 -12.82
C PHE A 121 7.88 6.39 -13.68
N GLY A 122 6.57 6.33 -13.45
CA GLY A 122 5.62 5.55 -14.23
C GLY A 122 5.50 6.00 -15.68
N LEU A 123 5.48 7.32 -15.94
CA LEU A 123 5.31 7.86 -17.29
C LEU A 123 6.32 7.32 -18.32
N PRO A 124 7.65 7.38 -18.09
CA PRO A 124 8.62 6.82 -19.02
C PRO A 124 8.59 5.28 -19.04
N SER A 125 8.39 4.64 -17.88
CA SER A 125 8.41 3.19 -17.75
C SER A 125 7.23 2.51 -18.46
N LEU A 126 6.05 3.14 -18.51
CA LEU A 126 4.86 2.60 -19.16
C LEU A 126 4.91 2.62 -20.70
N ARG A 127 5.85 3.36 -21.29
CA ARG A 127 6.13 3.28 -22.73
C ARG A 127 6.85 1.99 -23.11
N ILE A 128 7.42 1.31 -22.12
CA ILE A 128 8.19 0.08 -22.28
C ILE A 128 7.28 -1.08 -21.89
N LYS A 129 7.22 -2.14 -22.70
CA LYS A 129 6.34 -3.29 -22.47
C LYS A 129 7.08 -4.45 -21.78
N GLY A 130 6.36 -5.22 -20.98
CA GLY A 130 6.83 -6.49 -20.43
C GLY A 130 7.87 -6.33 -19.32
N PHE A 131 8.88 -7.18 -19.32
CA PHE A 131 9.91 -7.26 -18.29
C PHE A 131 10.75 -5.97 -18.13
N TYR A 132 10.92 -5.20 -19.18
CA TYR A 132 11.65 -3.94 -19.13
C TYR A 132 11.01 -2.91 -18.19
N LEU A 133 9.70 -2.99 -17.95
CA LEU A 133 9.01 -2.16 -16.95
C LEU A 133 9.57 -2.44 -15.54
N ALA A 134 9.79 -3.71 -15.20
CA ALA A 134 10.36 -4.08 -13.91
C ALA A 134 11.78 -3.53 -13.74
N VAL A 135 12.59 -3.57 -14.80
CA VAL A 135 13.96 -3.01 -14.79
C VAL A 135 13.92 -1.48 -14.61
N ALA A 136 12.97 -0.80 -15.28
CA ALA A 136 12.81 0.66 -15.11
C ALA A 136 12.40 1.05 -13.68
N THR A 137 11.51 0.28 -13.02
CA THR A 137 11.14 0.52 -11.62
C THR A 137 12.27 0.15 -10.65
N LEU A 138 13.09 -0.83 -11.00
CA LEU A 138 14.31 -1.14 -10.25
C LEU A 138 15.34 0.01 -10.36
N ALA A 139 15.51 0.61 -11.51
CA ALA A 139 16.34 1.80 -11.66
C ALA A 139 15.80 2.97 -10.82
N ALA A 140 14.46 3.15 -10.76
CA ALA A 140 13.83 4.14 -9.90
C ALA A 140 14.13 3.89 -8.41
N GLN A 141 14.15 2.62 -7.96
CA GLN A 141 14.56 2.24 -6.60
C GLN A 141 15.95 2.79 -6.27
N PHE A 142 16.96 2.50 -7.09
CA PHE A 142 18.32 2.96 -6.85
C PHE A 142 18.47 4.50 -6.91
N ILE A 143 17.71 5.16 -7.78
CA ILE A 143 17.70 6.63 -7.84
C ILE A 143 17.13 7.19 -6.56
N ILE A 144 16.03 6.64 -6.06
CA ILE A 144 15.40 7.06 -4.80
C ILE A 144 16.35 6.84 -3.63
N GLU A 145 16.98 5.67 -3.50
CA GLU A 145 17.97 5.36 -2.47
C GLU A 145 19.14 6.36 -2.50
N PHE A 146 19.68 6.64 -3.69
CA PHE A 146 20.76 7.61 -3.88
C PHE A 146 20.34 9.02 -3.46
N VAL A 147 19.13 9.47 -3.84
CA VAL A 147 18.64 10.81 -3.48
C VAL A 147 18.49 10.96 -1.96
N PHE A 148 17.87 9.98 -1.28
CA PHE A 148 17.68 10.06 0.17
C PHE A 148 18.96 9.88 0.97
N SER A 149 19.95 9.15 0.46
CA SER A 149 21.25 9.02 1.12
C SER A 149 22.18 10.21 0.87
N SER A 150 22.04 10.91 -0.28
CA SER A 150 23.00 11.95 -0.69
C SER A 150 22.52 13.37 -0.43
N VAL A 151 21.21 13.61 -0.31
CA VAL A 151 20.66 14.96 -0.15
C VAL A 151 20.28 15.25 1.30
N PRO A 152 21.06 16.11 2.02
CA PRO A 152 20.83 16.39 3.45
C PRO A 152 19.45 16.99 3.76
N TRP A 153 18.80 17.57 2.75
CA TRP A 153 17.46 18.17 2.92
C TRP A 153 16.40 17.17 3.40
N PHE A 154 16.52 15.89 3.04
CA PHE A 154 15.55 14.86 3.41
C PHE A 154 15.81 14.23 4.77
N ALA A 155 17.08 14.05 5.13
CA ALA A 155 17.51 13.31 6.32
C ALA A 155 18.33 14.16 7.31
N GLY A 156 18.42 15.49 7.09
CA GLY A 156 19.29 16.36 7.89
C GLY A 156 20.78 16.07 7.66
N ASP A 157 21.63 16.52 8.60
CA ASP A 157 23.09 16.41 8.48
C ASP A 157 23.64 14.99 8.75
N ASN A 158 22.80 13.99 8.89
CA ASN A 158 23.21 12.61 9.15
C ASN A 158 23.70 11.94 7.85
N MET A 159 25.00 11.63 7.80
CA MET A 159 25.67 11.05 6.62
C MET A 159 25.14 9.69 6.17
N MET A 160 24.30 9.01 6.96
CA MET A 160 23.70 7.71 6.63
C MET A 160 22.21 7.81 6.26
N GLY A 161 21.64 9.01 6.23
CA GLY A 161 20.21 9.17 5.93
C GLY A 161 19.27 8.63 7.00
N SER A 162 19.77 8.25 8.19
CA SER A 162 18.94 7.76 9.29
C SER A 162 18.52 8.90 10.20
N VAL A 163 17.22 9.04 10.46
CA VAL A 163 16.62 10.05 11.34
C VAL A 163 15.54 9.44 12.21
N ASP A 164 15.54 9.82 13.49
CA ASP A 164 14.50 9.39 14.42
C ASP A 164 13.18 10.07 14.08
N THR A 165 12.09 9.29 14.11
CA THR A 165 10.76 9.83 13.86
C THR A 165 10.23 10.55 15.09
N PRO A 166 9.53 11.69 14.92
CA PRO A 166 8.86 12.35 16.02
C PRO A 166 7.75 11.47 16.61
N GLU A 167 7.38 11.75 17.87
CA GLU A 167 6.29 11.06 18.54
C GLU A 167 4.95 11.27 17.80
N ILE A 168 4.12 10.25 17.80
CA ILE A 168 2.81 10.30 17.16
C ILE A 168 1.83 10.98 18.08
N VAL A 169 1.45 12.21 17.77
CA VAL A 169 0.43 12.97 18.52
C VAL A 169 -0.87 13.00 17.72
N LEU A 170 -1.93 12.43 18.29
CA LEU A 170 -3.26 12.38 17.70
C LEU A 170 -4.21 13.28 18.49
N PHE A 171 -4.62 14.41 17.94
CA PHE A 171 -5.52 15.37 18.60
C PHE A 171 -5.09 15.77 20.05
N GLY A 172 -3.77 15.86 20.29
CA GLY A 172 -3.21 16.17 21.61
C GLY A 172 -2.95 14.97 22.51
N TRP A 173 -3.23 13.75 22.05
CA TRP A 173 -2.92 12.50 22.75
C TRP A 173 -1.68 11.85 22.14
N VAL A 174 -0.68 11.53 22.95
CA VAL A 174 0.53 10.83 22.52
C VAL A 174 0.23 9.33 22.42
N VAL A 175 0.45 8.74 21.26
CA VAL A 175 0.21 7.32 20.99
C VAL A 175 1.46 6.52 21.37
N ASP A 176 1.64 6.21 22.65
CA ASP A 176 2.81 5.47 23.15
C ASP A 176 2.51 4.00 23.43
N GLY A 177 1.27 3.68 23.76
CA GLY A 177 0.86 2.32 24.08
C GLY A 177 0.91 1.38 22.88
N THR A 178 1.40 0.13 23.08
CA THR A 178 1.43 -0.90 22.00
C THR A 178 0.05 -1.15 21.40
N VAL A 179 -0.98 -1.20 22.26
CA VAL A 179 -2.36 -1.40 21.82
C VAL A 179 -2.88 -0.21 21.02
N GLU A 180 -2.51 1.02 21.40
CA GLU A 180 -2.88 2.24 20.68
C GLU A 180 -2.25 2.28 19.31
N ARG A 181 -0.97 1.93 19.18
CA ARG A 181 -0.25 1.80 17.91
C ARG A 181 -0.89 0.75 17.00
N TYR A 182 -1.28 -0.38 17.57
CA TYR A 182 -1.99 -1.43 16.84
C TYR A 182 -3.32 -0.90 16.27
N PHE A 183 -4.15 -0.24 17.08
CA PHE A 183 -5.41 0.33 16.60
C PHE A 183 -5.22 1.42 15.56
N PHE A 184 -4.18 2.22 15.68
CA PHE A 184 -3.85 3.24 14.70
C PHE A 184 -3.53 2.61 13.33
N VAL A 185 -2.65 1.61 13.28
CA VAL A 185 -2.34 0.86 12.05
C VAL A 185 -3.57 0.15 11.51
N LEU A 186 -4.32 -0.53 12.37
CA LEU A 186 -5.53 -1.25 12.00
C LEU A 186 -6.57 -0.31 11.35
N GLY A 187 -6.74 0.89 11.89
CA GLY A 187 -7.62 1.93 11.33
C GLY A 187 -7.25 2.29 9.89
N PHE A 188 -5.96 2.56 9.63
CA PHE A 188 -5.47 2.82 8.28
C PHE A 188 -5.69 1.63 7.35
N VAL A 189 -5.34 0.44 7.79
CA VAL A 189 -5.48 -0.80 7.00
C VAL A 189 -6.93 -1.04 6.62
N ILE A 190 -7.86 -0.90 7.55
CA ILE A 190 -9.30 -1.08 7.29
C ILE A 190 -9.80 -0.08 6.26
N VAL A 191 -9.54 1.21 6.47
CA VAL A 191 -10.00 2.28 5.58
C VAL A 191 -9.42 2.09 4.18
N LEU A 192 -8.11 1.88 4.07
CA LEU A 192 -7.45 1.72 2.78
C LEU A 192 -7.86 0.43 2.07
N THR A 193 -8.04 -0.68 2.79
CA THR A 193 -8.54 -1.94 2.20
C THR A 193 -9.96 -1.78 1.65
N LEU A 194 -10.84 -1.11 2.38
CA LEU A 194 -12.20 -0.82 1.90
C LEU A 194 -12.20 0.08 0.67
N LEU A 195 -11.37 1.13 0.67
CA LEU A 195 -11.19 2.01 -0.49
C LEU A 195 -10.69 1.21 -1.70
N CYS A 196 -9.67 0.37 -1.53
CA CYS A 196 -9.13 -0.47 -2.60
C CYS A 196 -10.17 -1.47 -3.12
N LYS A 197 -10.93 -2.11 -2.22
CA LYS A 197 -11.99 -3.04 -2.61
C LYS A 197 -13.06 -2.34 -3.44
N ASN A 198 -13.47 -1.13 -3.03
CA ASN A 198 -14.42 -0.33 -3.79
C ASN A 198 -13.86 0.12 -5.14
N LEU A 199 -12.60 0.54 -5.17
CA LEU A 199 -11.90 0.98 -6.38
C LEU A 199 -11.78 -0.15 -7.42
N VAL A 200 -11.37 -1.34 -6.99
CA VAL A 200 -11.23 -2.52 -7.87
C VAL A 200 -12.58 -2.92 -8.49
N ARG A 201 -13.69 -2.72 -7.78
CA ARG A 201 -15.05 -3.01 -8.30
C ARG A 201 -15.64 -1.90 -9.16
N SER A 202 -15.05 -0.72 -9.14
CA SER A 202 -15.47 0.43 -9.95
C SER A 202 -15.17 0.25 -11.45
N ALA A 203 -15.59 1.20 -12.27
CA ALA A 203 -15.23 1.25 -13.68
C ALA A 203 -13.72 1.27 -13.91
N ILE A 204 -12.97 1.92 -12.99
CA ILE A 204 -11.51 1.99 -13.05
C ILE A 204 -10.89 0.60 -12.88
N GLY A 205 -11.33 -0.17 -11.87
CA GLY A 205 -10.83 -1.52 -11.65
C GLY A 205 -11.13 -2.48 -12.81
N ARG A 206 -12.33 -2.36 -13.40
CA ARG A 206 -12.69 -3.14 -14.62
C ARG A 206 -11.78 -2.78 -15.79
N SER A 207 -11.46 -1.50 -15.97
CA SER A 207 -10.52 -1.06 -17.00
C SER A 207 -9.11 -1.61 -16.78
N TRP A 208 -8.66 -1.72 -15.51
CA TRP A 208 -7.37 -2.36 -15.18
C TRP A 208 -7.35 -3.82 -15.61
N MET A 209 -8.38 -4.58 -15.25
CA MET A 209 -8.47 -6.01 -15.61
C MET A 209 -8.53 -6.20 -17.13
N ALA A 210 -9.28 -5.36 -17.85
CA ALA A 210 -9.35 -5.42 -19.30
C ALA A 210 -7.98 -5.18 -19.96
N VAL A 211 -7.21 -4.21 -19.47
CA VAL A 211 -5.87 -3.90 -19.96
C VAL A 211 -4.86 -4.98 -19.56
N ARG A 212 -5.00 -5.58 -18.38
CA ARG A 212 -4.17 -6.71 -17.95
C ARG A 212 -4.33 -7.92 -18.86
N ASP A 213 -5.58 -8.25 -19.18
CA ASP A 213 -5.89 -9.47 -19.94
C ASP A 213 -5.52 -9.30 -21.41
N MET A 214 -5.81 -8.16 -22.05
CA MET A 214 -5.48 -7.90 -23.44
C MET A 214 -5.43 -6.39 -23.76
N ASP A 215 -4.24 -5.79 -23.79
CA ASP A 215 -4.00 -4.36 -24.06
C ASP A 215 -4.68 -3.90 -25.38
N VAL A 216 -4.48 -4.69 -26.45
CA VAL A 216 -4.95 -4.35 -27.81
C VAL A 216 -6.47 -4.39 -27.88
N ALA A 217 -7.10 -5.40 -27.28
CA ALA A 217 -8.56 -5.51 -27.26
C ALA A 217 -9.20 -4.39 -26.41
N ALA A 218 -8.58 -4.03 -25.30
CA ALA A 218 -9.01 -2.91 -24.48
C ALA A 218 -8.98 -1.58 -25.25
N GLU A 219 -7.96 -1.37 -26.07
CA GLU A 219 -7.84 -0.17 -26.91
C GLU A 219 -8.93 -0.07 -27.97
N VAL A 220 -9.29 -1.20 -28.60
CA VAL A 220 -10.36 -1.26 -29.62
C VAL A 220 -11.72 -0.87 -29.04
N ILE A 221 -12.01 -1.21 -27.78
CA ILE A 221 -13.24 -0.82 -27.08
C ILE A 221 -13.19 0.57 -26.46
N GLY A 222 -12.12 1.35 -26.71
CA GLY A 222 -11.97 2.75 -26.32
C GLY A 222 -11.31 2.97 -24.95
N ILE A 223 -10.78 1.95 -24.29
CA ILE A 223 -9.98 2.12 -23.06
C ILE A 223 -8.58 2.57 -23.49
N ARG A 224 -8.06 3.62 -22.84
CA ARG A 224 -6.71 4.14 -23.07
C ARG A 224 -5.69 3.41 -22.18
N PRO A 225 -4.87 2.47 -22.68
CA PRO A 225 -4.03 1.62 -21.83
C PRO A 225 -3.03 2.42 -20.99
N LEU A 226 -2.40 3.45 -21.59
CA LEU A 226 -1.41 4.28 -20.90
C LEU A 226 -2.01 4.99 -19.66
N GLN A 227 -3.16 5.63 -19.83
CA GLN A 227 -3.82 6.34 -18.74
C GLN A 227 -4.28 5.38 -17.64
N THR A 228 -4.86 4.25 -18.04
CA THR A 228 -5.33 3.20 -17.14
C THR A 228 -4.18 2.63 -16.30
N LYS A 229 -3.06 2.33 -16.92
CA LYS A 229 -1.84 1.84 -16.27
C LYS A 229 -1.25 2.90 -15.33
N LEU A 230 -1.24 4.16 -15.73
CA LEU A 230 -0.71 5.27 -14.92
C LEU A 230 -1.53 5.51 -13.65
N ILE A 231 -2.85 5.40 -13.74
CA ILE A 231 -3.73 5.50 -12.57
C ILE A 231 -3.46 4.35 -11.59
N ALA A 232 -3.31 3.12 -12.10
CA ALA A 232 -2.95 1.97 -11.24
C ALA A 232 -1.61 2.19 -10.54
N PHE A 233 -0.62 2.71 -11.26
CA PHE A 233 0.69 3.03 -10.72
C PHE A 233 0.62 4.09 -9.63
N GLY A 234 -0.13 5.19 -9.85
CA GLY A 234 -0.32 6.25 -8.86
C GLY A 234 -1.03 5.77 -7.60
N VAL A 235 -2.11 4.99 -7.74
CA VAL A 235 -2.84 4.41 -6.59
C VAL A 235 -1.95 3.44 -5.81
N SER A 236 -1.23 2.57 -6.51
CA SER A 236 -0.29 1.64 -5.88
C SER A 236 0.80 2.38 -5.11
N SER A 237 1.45 3.36 -5.73
CA SER A 237 2.47 4.18 -5.08
C SER A 237 1.94 4.97 -3.88
N PHE A 238 0.71 5.49 -3.95
CA PHE A 238 0.04 6.15 -2.82
C PHE A 238 -0.06 5.23 -1.61
N LEU A 239 -0.54 4.00 -1.82
CA LEU A 239 -0.67 3.00 -0.76
C LEU A 239 0.68 2.55 -0.21
N ALA A 240 1.66 2.34 -1.10
CA ALA A 240 3.03 2.01 -0.71
C ALA A 240 3.65 3.13 0.15
N GLY A 241 3.40 4.40 -0.20
CA GLY A 241 3.86 5.54 0.59
C GLY A 241 3.26 5.57 1.99
N ILE A 242 1.96 5.31 2.14
CA ILE A 242 1.34 5.23 3.47
C ILE A 242 1.88 4.02 4.25
N ALA A 243 2.06 2.86 3.60
CA ALA A 243 2.66 1.69 4.25
C ALA A 243 4.08 1.98 4.74
N GLY A 244 4.89 2.70 3.94
CA GLY A 244 6.22 3.15 4.33
C GLY A 244 6.24 4.12 5.50
N ALA A 245 5.32 5.09 5.52
CA ALA A 245 5.14 6.01 6.64
C ALA A 245 4.76 5.27 7.93
N LEU A 246 3.80 4.35 7.87
CA LEU A 246 3.41 3.50 8.99
C LEU A 246 4.58 2.63 9.48
N TYR A 247 5.38 2.08 8.56
CA TYR A 247 6.53 1.24 8.89
C TYR A 247 7.61 2.02 9.64
N ALA A 248 7.96 3.22 9.14
CA ALA A 248 8.97 4.08 9.76
C ALA A 248 8.52 4.61 11.12
N PHE A 249 7.30 5.13 11.25
CA PHE A 249 6.84 5.79 12.47
C PHE A 249 6.42 4.83 13.59
N ILE A 250 5.86 3.68 13.24
CA ILE A 250 5.24 2.79 14.24
C ILE A 250 6.14 1.62 14.58
N TYR A 251 6.76 1.00 13.57
CA TYR A 251 7.57 -0.19 13.77
C TYR A 251 9.04 0.13 14.01
N LEU A 252 9.69 0.85 13.08
CA LEU A 252 11.13 1.18 13.20
C LEU A 252 11.39 2.31 14.17
N LYS A 253 10.47 3.27 14.30
CA LYS A 253 10.63 4.55 15.02
C LYS A 253 11.79 5.40 14.48
N ALA A 254 12.24 5.10 13.28
CA ALA A 254 13.28 5.80 12.55
C ALA A 254 13.02 5.71 11.05
N CYS A 255 13.41 6.73 10.30
CA CYS A 255 13.53 6.65 8.85
C CYS A 255 14.97 6.30 8.53
N ASP A 256 15.19 5.07 8.07
CA ASP A 256 16.49 4.57 7.61
C ASP A 256 16.34 4.03 6.20
N ILE A 257 17.12 4.56 5.27
CA ILE A 257 17.04 4.17 3.86
C ILE A 257 17.42 2.70 3.64
N THR A 258 18.29 2.14 4.47
CA THR A 258 18.70 0.73 4.38
C THR A 258 17.55 -0.24 4.67
N SER A 259 16.56 0.21 5.43
CA SER A 259 15.35 -0.57 5.73
C SER A 259 14.37 -0.64 4.56
N PHE A 260 14.60 0.13 3.48
CA PHE A 260 13.78 0.17 2.27
C PHE A 260 14.54 -0.28 1.03
N ASP A 261 15.49 -1.19 1.21
CA ASP A 261 16.36 -1.69 0.17
C ASP A 261 15.62 -2.53 -0.90
N LEU A 262 16.35 -3.00 -1.88
CA LEU A 262 15.83 -3.86 -2.94
C LEU A 262 15.25 -5.18 -2.41
N PHE A 263 15.82 -5.74 -1.33
CA PHE A 263 15.29 -6.98 -0.72
C PHE A 263 13.86 -6.80 -0.23
N GLN A 264 13.50 -5.62 0.28
CA GLN A 264 12.13 -5.33 0.69
C GLN A 264 11.15 -5.34 -0.51
N SER A 265 11.58 -4.81 -1.66
CA SER A 265 10.78 -4.89 -2.89
C SER A 265 10.53 -6.33 -3.31
N PHE A 266 11.53 -7.21 -3.22
CA PHE A 266 11.38 -8.64 -3.48
C PHE A 266 10.50 -9.34 -2.44
N ASN A 267 10.66 -9.02 -1.16
CA ASN A 267 9.81 -9.58 -0.11
C ASN A 267 8.32 -9.26 -0.36
N ILE A 268 8.01 -8.01 -0.70
CA ILE A 268 6.64 -7.61 -1.05
C ILE A 268 6.14 -8.38 -2.27
N LEU A 269 6.98 -8.54 -3.29
CA LEU A 269 6.63 -9.32 -4.48
C LEU A 269 6.32 -10.79 -4.14
N PHE A 270 7.15 -11.42 -3.32
CA PHE A 270 6.92 -12.80 -2.88
C PHE A 270 5.64 -12.93 -2.05
N MET A 271 5.36 -11.98 -1.16
CA MET A 271 4.10 -11.94 -0.40
C MET A 271 2.89 -11.91 -1.34
N VAL A 272 2.94 -11.12 -2.40
CA VAL A 272 1.86 -11.03 -3.38
C VAL A 272 1.71 -12.31 -4.20
N ILE A 273 2.81 -12.94 -4.59
CA ILE A 273 2.78 -14.19 -5.35
C ILE A 273 2.21 -15.33 -4.50
N ILE A 274 2.67 -15.46 -3.26
CA ILE A 274 2.22 -16.51 -2.32
C ILE A 274 0.77 -16.26 -1.90
N GLY A 275 0.41 -15.00 -1.60
CA GLY A 275 -0.95 -14.60 -1.20
C GLY A 275 -1.98 -14.68 -2.32
N GLY A 276 -1.52 -14.70 -3.57
CA GLY A 276 -2.36 -14.82 -4.77
C GLY A 276 -2.60 -13.49 -5.48
N LEU A 277 -2.16 -13.44 -6.74
CA LEU A 277 -2.33 -12.30 -7.64
C LEU A 277 -3.82 -12.01 -7.87
N GLY A 278 -4.21 -10.74 -7.74
CA GLY A 278 -5.59 -10.30 -7.92
C GLY A 278 -6.52 -10.62 -6.73
N SER A 279 -5.97 -11.01 -5.57
CA SER A 279 -6.73 -11.23 -4.34
C SER A 279 -6.33 -10.20 -3.28
N LEU A 280 -7.21 -9.22 -2.98
CA LEU A 280 -6.95 -8.23 -1.92
C LEU A 280 -6.81 -8.88 -0.55
N MET A 281 -7.60 -9.91 -0.25
CA MET A 281 -7.52 -10.62 1.02
C MET A 281 -6.28 -11.51 1.10
N GLY A 282 -5.83 -12.08 -0.03
CA GLY A 282 -4.61 -12.87 -0.10
C GLY A 282 -3.35 -12.08 0.26
N SER A 283 -3.35 -10.75 0.07
CA SER A 283 -2.22 -9.91 0.44
C SER A 283 -1.96 -9.84 1.95
N TYR A 284 -2.93 -10.25 2.79
CA TYR A 284 -2.81 -10.29 4.26
C TYR A 284 -2.57 -11.71 4.79
N MET A 285 -2.55 -12.71 3.94
CA MET A 285 -2.26 -14.11 4.27
C MET A 285 -0.80 -14.47 3.98
#